data_0d0982f5ae51eff03a5ee6f3583b2320
#
_entry.id   0d0982f5ae51eff03a5ee6f3583b2320
#
_cell.length_a   1.000
_cell.length_b   1.000
_cell.length_c   1.000
_cell.angle_alpha   90.00
_cell.angle_beta   90.00
_cell.angle_gamma   90.00
#
_symmetry.space_group_name_H-M   'P 1'
#
loop_
_entity.id
_entity.type
_entity.pdbx_description
1 polymer ?
#
loop_
_entity_poly.entity_id
_entity_poly.type
_entity_poly.pdbx_seq_one_letter_code
_entity_poly.pdbx_strand_id
1 'polypeptide(L)'
;MFHPIAVPGSDQTARLGVFRLEHIWHVTSPNWSFSGYSALLALPKGQLMALTDFSRYVIFTPPGAGIGDGDPSDAVYRTGQFGELSRKVKDGAPETKGGTLETFDTEGATRDPATGTIWQSAEGWNAIIRSDAALRSDRQVQPALMQGWGVNTGPESLVRLHDGRFVTVRERGRGDLRPTVHDAVFFDGDPIDHPTGHAFAFEGPENFSVTDMTQMPDGRILILMRRLIWPVPERFASRLVIADPSQIRAGGVWKSVEVSKIASTMPIDNFEGIAVVPRPDGRLTVWIIADDNRSTYEKTILWRLSVDPKELPYPRP
;
A
#
# COMPACT_ATOMS: atom_id res chain seq x y z
N MET A 1 -8.69 16.79 -8.96
CA MET A 1 -8.50 16.84 -10.42
C MET A 1 -7.31 15.98 -10.81
N PHE A 2 -7.37 15.28 -11.92
CA PHE A 2 -6.26 14.50 -12.47
C PHE A 2 -5.62 15.26 -13.61
N HIS A 3 -4.37 15.66 -13.44
CA HIS A 3 -3.59 16.35 -14.46
C HIS A 3 -2.62 15.33 -15.07
N PRO A 4 -2.76 14.99 -16.36
CA PRO A 4 -1.89 14.01 -16.98
C PRO A 4 -0.45 14.52 -17.05
N ILE A 5 0.48 13.62 -16.80
CA ILE A 5 1.92 13.81 -16.96
C ILE A 5 2.36 12.91 -18.11
N ALA A 6 3.17 13.43 -19.02
CA ALA A 6 3.69 12.65 -20.14
C ALA A 6 4.48 11.44 -19.62
N VAL A 7 4.15 10.26 -20.12
CA VAL A 7 4.92 9.05 -19.87
C VAL A 7 6.24 9.17 -20.65
N PRO A 8 7.41 9.02 -20.00
CA PRO A 8 8.68 9.04 -20.71
C PRO A 8 8.79 7.87 -21.70
N GLY A 9 9.08 8.16 -22.97
CA GLY A 9 9.24 7.16 -24.04
C GLY A 9 8.61 7.60 -25.36
N SER A 10 8.91 6.88 -26.45
CA SER A 10 8.46 7.23 -27.79
C SER A 10 6.98 6.94 -28.08
N ASP A 11 6.34 6.04 -27.30
CA ASP A 11 5.02 5.49 -27.61
C ASP A 11 3.97 5.74 -26.52
N GLN A 12 4.12 6.79 -25.71
CA GLN A 12 3.25 7.10 -24.57
C GLN A 12 3.15 5.93 -23.54
N THR A 13 4.03 4.97 -23.62
CA THR A 13 4.18 3.88 -22.66
C THR A 13 5.65 3.62 -22.41
N ALA A 14 6.02 3.37 -21.15
CA ALA A 14 7.36 2.94 -20.78
C ALA A 14 7.32 1.50 -20.27
N ARG A 15 8.34 0.71 -20.61
CA ARG A 15 8.55 -0.60 -20.00
C ARG A 15 9.36 -0.46 -18.71
N LEU A 16 8.82 -1.01 -17.64
CA LEU A 16 9.44 -1.07 -16.33
C LEU A 16 9.55 -2.54 -15.89
N GLY A 17 10.57 -3.22 -16.39
CA GLY A 17 10.65 -4.68 -16.28
C GLY A 17 9.54 -5.34 -17.10
N VAL A 18 8.72 -6.17 -16.44
CA VAL A 18 7.57 -6.84 -17.08
C VAL A 18 6.31 -5.95 -17.15
N PHE A 19 6.31 -4.82 -16.45
CA PHE A 19 5.19 -3.89 -16.47
C PHE A 19 5.28 -2.91 -17.63
N ARG A 20 4.10 -2.50 -18.11
CA ARG A 20 3.93 -1.35 -19.01
C ARG A 20 3.31 -0.22 -18.22
N LEU A 21 3.99 0.91 -18.10
CA LEU A 21 3.46 2.16 -17.57
C LEU A 21 2.57 2.80 -18.64
N GLU A 22 1.27 2.88 -18.37
CA GLU A 22 0.28 3.37 -19.33
C GLU A 22 0.01 4.86 -19.13
N HIS A 23 -0.18 5.31 -17.88
CA HIS A 23 -0.53 6.67 -17.56
C HIS A 23 0.07 7.13 -16.25
N ILE A 24 0.29 8.43 -16.14
CA ILE A 24 0.72 9.14 -14.95
C ILE A 24 -0.17 10.37 -14.77
N TRP A 25 -0.63 10.62 -13.55
CA TRP A 25 -1.35 11.84 -13.21
C TRP A 25 -0.79 12.47 -11.94
N HIS A 26 -0.64 13.78 -11.96
CA HIS A 26 -0.60 14.58 -10.75
C HIS A 26 -2.04 14.81 -10.29
N VAL A 27 -2.35 14.38 -9.08
CA VAL A 27 -3.71 14.48 -8.54
C VAL A 27 -3.77 15.64 -7.56
N THR A 28 -4.78 16.48 -7.69
CA THR A 28 -5.00 17.64 -6.82
C THR A 28 -6.42 17.69 -6.32
N SER A 29 -6.63 18.26 -5.15
CA SER A 29 -7.96 18.50 -4.60
C SER A 29 -7.98 19.81 -3.79
N PRO A 30 -9.09 20.57 -3.80
CA PRO A 30 -9.28 21.66 -2.87
C PRO A 30 -9.64 21.21 -1.46
N ASN A 31 -9.86 19.89 -1.25
CA ASN A 31 -10.16 19.35 0.07
C ASN A 31 -8.87 19.33 0.90
N TRP A 32 -8.92 19.96 2.06
CA TRP A 32 -7.78 20.07 2.97
C TRP A 32 -7.26 18.73 3.52
N SER A 33 -8.10 17.68 3.48
CA SER A 33 -7.73 16.33 3.89
C SER A 33 -7.12 15.49 2.77
N PHE A 34 -6.88 16.08 1.59
CA PHE A 34 -6.27 15.41 0.45
C PHE A 34 -4.75 15.49 0.55
N SER A 35 -4.12 14.53 1.22
CA SER A 35 -2.67 14.42 1.42
C SER A 35 -2.36 13.22 2.33
N GLY A 36 -1.11 12.79 2.39
CA GLY A 36 -0.67 11.78 3.36
C GLY A 36 -1.17 10.37 3.03
N TYR A 37 -1.10 9.95 1.76
CA TYR A 37 -1.62 8.64 1.34
C TYR A 37 -0.62 7.52 1.59
N SER A 38 -0.94 6.63 2.52
CA SER A 38 -0.12 5.49 2.93
C SER A 38 -0.58 4.14 2.35
N ALA A 39 -1.85 4.01 1.95
CA ALA A 39 -2.35 2.74 1.38
C ALA A 39 -3.36 2.96 0.26
N LEU A 40 -3.47 1.96 -0.63
CA LEU A 40 -4.40 1.98 -1.76
C LEU A 40 -5.17 0.66 -1.87
N LEU A 41 -6.49 0.73 -1.83
CA LEU A 41 -7.37 -0.44 -1.95
C LEU A 41 -8.18 -0.40 -3.24
N ALA A 42 -8.26 -1.54 -3.92
CA ALA A 42 -9.20 -1.74 -5.01
C ALA A 42 -10.62 -1.99 -4.45
N LEU A 43 -11.59 -1.25 -4.97
CA LEU A 43 -13.00 -1.39 -4.64
C LEU A 43 -13.80 -1.92 -5.83
N PRO A 44 -15.03 -2.43 -5.62
CA PRO A 44 -15.94 -2.81 -6.69
C PRO A 44 -16.17 -1.64 -7.68
N LYS A 45 -16.57 -1.99 -8.91
CA LYS A 45 -16.91 -1.04 -9.98
C LYS A 45 -15.72 -0.17 -10.45
N GLY A 46 -14.49 -0.66 -10.30
CA GLY A 46 -13.29 0.04 -10.74
C GLY A 46 -12.91 1.26 -9.90
N GLN A 47 -13.47 1.38 -8.71
CA GLN A 47 -13.11 2.45 -7.77
C GLN A 47 -11.83 2.08 -7.01
N LEU A 48 -11.15 3.11 -6.54
CA LEU A 48 -10.04 3.03 -5.60
C LEU A 48 -10.40 3.76 -4.31
N MET A 49 -9.88 3.26 -3.20
CA MET A 49 -9.89 3.93 -1.92
C MET A 49 -8.45 4.17 -1.51
N ALA A 50 -8.04 5.43 -1.43
CA ALA A 50 -6.76 5.81 -0.86
C ALA A 50 -6.98 6.19 0.61
N LEU A 51 -6.14 5.62 1.48
CA LEU A 51 -6.16 5.87 2.91
C LEU A 51 -4.95 6.73 3.27
N THR A 52 -5.12 7.57 4.28
CA THR A 52 -4.07 8.46 4.75
C THR A 52 -3.53 8.00 6.10
N ASP A 53 -2.30 8.42 6.43
CA ASP A 53 -1.66 8.32 7.73
C ASP A 53 -2.53 8.84 8.90
N PHE A 54 -3.49 9.72 8.63
CA PHE A 54 -4.42 10.29 9.62
C PHE A 54 -5.77 9.55 9.72
N SER A 55 -5.84 8.28 9.33
CA SER A 55 -7.09 7.50 9.33
C SER A 55 -8.22 8.14 8.51
N ARG A 56 -7.87 8.87 7.46
CA ARG A 56 -8.82 9.43 6.49
C ARG A 56 -8.79 8.64 5.20
N TYR A 57 -9.79 8.83 4.37
CA TYR A 57 -9.84 8.18 3.07
C TYR A 57 -10.46 9.09 2.01
N VAL A 58 -10.14 8.77 0.76
CA VAL A 58 -10.89 9.20 -0.41
C VAL A 58 -11.26 8.01 -1.28
N ILE A 59 -12.52 7.89 -1.66
CA ILE A 59 -12.99 6.91 -2.66
C ILE A 59 -13.21 7.67 -3.96
N PHE A 60 -12.61 7.20 -5.04
CA PHE A 60 -12.71 7.82 -6.36
C PHE A 60 -12.63 6.79 -7.48
N THR A 61 -13.14 7.16 -8.65
CA THR A 61 -12.96 6.38 -9.87
C THR A 61 -11.81 7.00 -10.67
N PRO A 62 -10.68 6.30 -10.84
CA PRO A 62 -9.55 6.85 -11.59
C PRO A 62 -9.87 6.97 -13.08
N PRO A 63 -9.21 7.85 -13.84
CA PRO A 63 -9.40 7.94 -15.28
C PRO A 63 -9.09 6.63 -16.00
N GLY A 64 -9.90 6.28 -16.99
CA GLY A 64 -9.76 5.05 -17.77
C GLY A 64 -10.19 3.77 -17.04
N ALA A 65 -10.87 3.88 -15.90
CA ALA A 65 -11.42 2.73 -15.18
C ALA A 65 -12.85 2.36 -15.62
N GLY A 66 -13.54 3.20 -16.38
CA GLY A 66 -14.93 3.01 -16.79
C GLY A 66 -15.19 3.21 -18.28
N ILE A 67 -16.34 2.73 -18.75
CA ILE A 67 -16.86 2.98 -20.12
C ILE A 67 -17.31 4.45 -20.18
N GLY A 68 -16.82 5.20 -21.18
CA GLY A 68 -17.17 6.62 -21.36
C GLY A 68 -16.27 7.61 -20.63
N ASP A 69 -15.20 7.13 -20.01
CA ASP A 69 -14.13 7.97 -19.52
C ASP A 69 -13.36 8.57 -20.70
N GLY A 70 -13.46 9.83 -21.00
CA GLY A 70 -12.73 10.51 -22.09
C GLY A 70 -11.26 10.06 -22.24
N ASP A 71 -10.53 10.66 -23.13
CA ASP A 71 -9.11 10.32 -23.31
C ASP A 71 -8.37 10.50 -21.97
N PRO A 72 -7.73 9.45 -21.41
CA PRO A 72 -6.98 9.56 -20.15
C PRO A 72 -5.79 10.52 -20.22
N SER A 73 -5.43 11.00 -21.42
CA SER A 73 -4.43 12.04 -21.62
C SER A 73 -4.97 13.46 -21.37
N ASP A 74 -6.29 13.63 -21.26
CA ASP A 74 -6.89 14.91 -20.91
C ASP A 74 -6.97 15.10 -19.38
N ALA A 75 -6.93 16.36 -18.95
CA ALA A 75 -7.18 16.70 -17.55
C ALA A 75 -8.63 16.38 -17.18
N VAL A 76 -8.82 15.48 -16.21
CA VAL A 76 -10.14 14.97 -15.84
C VAL A 76 -10.50 15.39 -14.41
N TYR A 77 -11.67 16.01 -14.28
CA TYR A 77 -12.28 16.23 -12.97
C TYR A 77 -13.08 14.98 -12.54
N ARG A 78 -12.80 14.47 -11.34
CA ARG A 78 -13.56 13.38 -10.74
C ARG A 78 -14.03 13.79 -9.37
N THR A 79 -15.24 13.40 -9.02
CA THR A 79 -15.77 13.56 -7.67
C THR A 79 -15.18 12.48 -6.78
N GLY A 80 -14.57 12.89 -5.66
CA GLY A 80 -14.11 11.98 -4.62
C GLY A 80 -15.04 12.03 -3.41
N GLN A 81 -15.29 10.87 -2.80
CA GLN A 81 -15.98 10.76 -1.52
C GLN A 81 -14.93 10.74 -0.42
N PHE A 82 -14.82 11.83 0.33
CA PHE A 82 -13.92 11.94 1.48
C PHE A 82 -14.62 11.55 2.76
N GLY A 83 -13.86 10.98 3.69
CA GLY A 83 -14.34 10.66 5.02
C GLY A 83 -13.21 10.32 5.98
N GLU A 84 -13.59 10.03 7.20
CA GLU A 84 -12.71 9.55 8.26
C GLU A 84 -13.18 8.17 8.70
N LEU A 85 -12.24 7.27 9.01
CA LEU A 85 -12.55 6.01 9.65
C LEU A 85 -12.94 6.34 11.10
N SER A 86 -14.25 6.30 11.37
CA SER A 86 -14.76 6.72 12.67
C SER A 86 -14.31 5.79 13.78
N ARG A 87 -13.71 6.35 14.82
CA ARG A 87 -13.42 5.66 16.06
C ARG A 87 -14.69 5.56 16.91
N LYS A 88 -15.17 4.35 17.17
CA LYS A 88 -15.80 4.01 18.44
C LYS A 88 -14.86 3.07 19.15
N VAL A 89 -13.96 3.61 19.95
CA VAL A 89 -13.28 2.82 20.97
C VAL A 89 -14.34 2.37 21.95
N LYS A 90 -14.77 1.13 21.83
CA LYS A 90 -15.56 0.50 22.89
C LYS A 90 -14.60 0.15 24.02
N ASP A 91 -14.90 0.67 25.21
CA ASP A 91 -14.39 0.36 26.52
C ASP A 91 -13.19 -0.61 26.60
N GLY A 92 -12.01 -0.08 26.95
CA GLY A 92 -10.82 -0.86 27.24
C GLY A 92 -9.52 -0.38 26.61
N ALA A 93 -9.53 0.65 25.78
CA ALA A 93 -8.29 1.30 25.37
C ALA A 93 -7.76 2.16 26.52
N PRO A 94 -6.44 2.20 26.77
CA PRO A 94 -5.87 3.10 27.76
C PRO A 94 -6.26 4.53 27.38
N GLU A 95 -6.93 5.24 28.31
CA GLU A 95 -7.15 6.67 28.19
C GLU A 95 -5.77 7.35 28.08
N THR A 96 -5.48 7.89 26.89
CA THR A 96 -4.32 8.76 26.76
C THR A 96 -4.60 10.03 27.56
N LYS A 97 -3.72 10.32 28.52
CA LYS A 97 -3.75 11.55 29.31
C LYS A 97 -3.62 12.75 28.36
N GLY A 98 -4.72 13.37 28.00
CA GLY A 98 -4.66 14.60 27.22
C GLY A 98 -5.89 15.01 26.43
N GLY A 99 -6.93 14.20 26.29
CA GLY A 99 -8.23 14.63 25.72
C GLY A 99 -8.23 15.02 24.24
N THR A 100 -7.13 14.86 23.51
CA THR A 100 -7.05 14.99 22.06
C THR A 100 -7.18 13.61 21.44
N LEU A 101 -8.07 13.46 20.47
CA LEU A 101 -8.17 12.29 19.60
C LEU A 101 -6.80 12.14 18.91
N GLU A 102 -5.93 11.27 19.47
CA GLU A 102 -4.70 10.91 18.77
C GLU A 102 -5.12 10.19 17.49
N THR A 103 -4.81 10.79 16.37
CA THR A 103 -4.88 10.14 15.07
C THR A 103 -3.83 9.04 15.06
N PHE A 104 -4.24 7.80 14.78
CA PHE A 104 -3.26 6.74 14.51
C PHE A 104 -2.51 7.11 13.24
N ASP A 105 -1.22 6.92 13.26
CA ASP A 105 -0.38 6.92 12.09
C ASP A 105 -0.65 5.61 11.35
N THR A 106 -1.64 5.63 10.44
CA THR A 106 -2.11 4.43 9.73
C THR A 106 -1.36 4.29 8.43
N GLU A 107 -0.79 3.10 8.23
CA GLU A 107 0.09 2.81 7.11
C GLU A 107 -0.55 1.80 6.14
N GLY A 108 -0.25 0.53 6.27
CA GLY A 108 -0.81 -0.48 5.39
C GLY A 108 -2.30 -0.75 5.61
N ALA A 109 -2.99 -1.14 4.56
CA ALA A 109 -4.39 -1.54 4.65
C ALA A 109 -4.73 -2.74 3.77
N THR A 110 -5.72 -3.52 4.21
CA THR A 110 -6.28 -4.63 3.43
C THR A 110 -7.79 -4.71 3.62
N ARG A 111 -8.47 -5.27 2.62
CA ARG A 111 -9.93 -5.37 2.61
C ARG A 111 -10.37 -6.79 2.29
N ASP A 112 -11.37 -7.28 3.00
CA ASP A 112 -12.11 -8.46 2.60
C ASP A 112 -13.13 -8.09 1.51
N PRO A 113 -12.99 -8.59 0.27
CA PRO A 113 -13.92 -8.26 -0.80
C PRO A 113 -15.33 -8.79 -0.57
N ALA A 114 -15.50 -9.85 0.24
CA ALA A 114 -16.79 -10.46 0.49
C ALA A 114 -17.62 -9.68 1.53
N THR A 115 -16.99 -9.21 2.59
CA THR A 115 -17.67 -8.51 3.71
C THR A 115 -17.55 -7.01 3.64
N GLY A 116 -16.52 -6.50 2.95
CA GLY A 116 -16.17 -5.08 2.95
C GLY A 116 -15.39 -4.62 4.18
N THR A 117 -15.10 -5.51 5.10
CA THR A 117 -14.28 -5.25 6.29
C THR A 117 -12.88 -4.80 5.88
N ILE A 118 -12.36 -3.80 6.55
CA ILE A 118 -11.01 -3.25 6.33
C ILE A 118 -10.19 -3.41 7.59
N TRP A 119 -8.93 -3.80 7.43
CA TRP A 119 -7.91 -3.78 8.46
C TRP A 119 -6.82 -2.81 8.05
N GLN A 120 -6.33 -2.05 9.03
CA GLN A 120 -5.23 -1.10 8.87
C GLN A 120 -4.16 -1.42 9.90
N SER A 121 -2.92 -1.34 9.49
CA SER A 121 -1.80 -1.26 10.43
C SER A 121 -1.61 0.19 10.88
N ALA A 122 -1.12 0.36 12.11
CA ALA A 122 -0.82 1.66 12.69
C ALA A 122 0.58 1.67 13.26
N GLU A 123 1.39 2.60 12.77
CA GLU A 123 2.74 2.85 13.25
C GLU A 123 2.72 3.51 14.64
N GLY A 124 3.86 3.61 15.30
CA GLY A 124 3.96 4.16 16.65
C GLY A 124 3.35 3.28 17.74
N TRP A 125 2.13 2.80 17.52
CA TRP A 125 1.43 1.86 18.39
C TRP A 125 1.69 0.40 18.01
N ASN A 126 2.21 0.15 16.81
CA ASN A 126 2.39 -1.20 16.25
C ASN A 126 1.12 -2.04 16.40
N ALA A 127 0.00 -1.46 15.97
CA ALA A 127 -1.34 -2.00 16.13
C ALA A 127 -1.97 -2.41 14.80
N ILE A 128 -3.00 -3.24 14.88
CA ILE A 128 -3.91 -3.52 13.78
C ILE A 128 -5.31 -3.09 14.21
N ILE A 129 -5.99 -2.33 13.35
CA ILE A 129 -7.32 -1.77 13.57
C ILE A 129 -8.26 -2.40 12.55
N ARG A 130 -9.44 -2.87 12.99
CA ARG A 130 -10.49 -3.37 12.12
C ARG A 130 -11.64 -2.39 12.04
N SER A 131 -12.15 -2.18 10.83
CA SER A 131 -13.34 -1.38 10.54
C SER A 131 -14.36 -2.20 9.75
N ASP A 132 -15.64 -1.99 10.04
CA ASP A 132 -16.73 -2.64 9.31
C ASP A 132 -16.90 -2.06 7.87
N ALA A 133 -17.81 -2.63 7.09
CA ALA A 133 -18.10 -2.17 5.73
C ALA A 133 -18.66 -0.73 5.66
N ALA A 134 -19.13 -0.19 6.78
CA ALA A 134 -19.56 1.20 6.91
C ALA A 134 -18.41 2.12 7.39
N LEU A 135 -17.18 1.61 7.35
CA LEU A 135 -15.95 2.33 7.72
C LEU A 135 -15.93 2.80 9.19
N ARG A 136 -16.56 2.02 10.08
CA ARG A 136 -16.57 2.28 11.51
C ARG A 136 -15.62 1.30 12.19
N SER A 137 -14.61 1.83 12.88
CA SER A 137 -13.68 1.00 13.65
C SER A 137 -14.43 0.30 14.78
N ASP A 138 -14.30 -1.02 14.85
CA ASP A 138 -14.93 -1.83 15.89
C ASP A 138 -13.94 -2.30 16.96
N ARG A 139 -12.70 -2.61 16.58
CA ARG A 139 -11.68 -3.16 17.49
C ARG A 139 -10.27 -2.88 16.99
N GLN A 140 -9.33 -2.91 17.92
CA GLN A 140 -7.89 -2.85 17.65
C GLN A 140 -7.14 -3.86 18.53
N VAL A 141 -5.94 -4.22 18.09
CA VAL A 141 -5.02 -5.11 18.80
C VAL A 141 -3.58 -4.65 18.61
N GLN A 142 -2.75 -4.85 19.63
CA GLN A 142 -1.29 -4.67 19.58
C GLN A 142 -0.63 -6.06 19.70
N PRO A 143 -0.34 -6.74 18.59
CA PRO A 143 0.26 -8.06 18.65
C PRO A 143 1.64 -8.02 19.33
N ALA A 144 1.90 -8.95 20.24
CA ALA A 144 3.13 -8.96 21.01
C ALA A 144 4.40 -9.04 20.16
N LEU A 145 4.34 -9.72 19.01
CA LEU A 145 5.45 -9.84 18.06
C LEU A 145 5.78 -8.55 17.30
N MET A 146 4.86 -7.58 17.28
CA MET A 146 5.07 -6.27 16.65
C MET A 146 5.59 -5.23 17.65
N GLN A 147 5.53 -5.50 18.95
CA GLN A 147 6.07 -4.62 19.97
C GLN A 147 7.59 -4.46 19.77
N GLY A 148 8.06 -3.21 19.76
CA GLY A 148 9.48 -2.94 19.53
C GLY A 148 9.87 -2.77 18.07
N TRP A 149 8.92 -2.73 17.12
CA TRP A 149 9.23 -2.40 15.73
C TRP A 149 9.64 -0.92 15.53
N GLY A 150 9.49 -0.11 16.56
CA GLY A 150 9.85 1.32 16.56
C GLY A 150 8.64 2.23 16.35
N VAL A 151 8.89 3.53 16.50
CA VAL A 151 7.83 4.55 16.41
C VAL A 151 7.65 5.02 14.96
N ASN A 152 8.71 5.03 14.16
CA ASN A 152 8.72 5.46 12.75
C ASN A 152 9.37 4.39 11.86
N THR A 153 9.13 3.14 12.15
CA THR A 153 9.65 1.97 11.39
C THR A 153 8.76 0.76 11.64
N GLY A 154 7.48 0.99 11.81
CA GLY A 154 6.48 0.03 12.22
C GLY A 154 5.93 -0.83 11.08
N PRO A 155 4.67 -1.28 11.20
CA PRO A 155 4.01 -2.12 10.20
C PRO A 155 3.48 -1.28 9.04
N GLU A 156 4.30 -1.05 8.03
CA GLU A 156 3.95 -0.27 6.83
C GLU A 156 2.98 -0.99 5.90
N SER A 157 2.96 -2.30 5.93
CA SER A 157 2.16 -3.10 5.00
C SER A 157 1.32 -4.13 5.72
N LEU A 158 0.12 -4.33 5.24
CA LEU A 158 -0.81 -5.35 5.76
C LEU A 158 -1.60 -5.96 4.61
N VAL A 159 -1.56 -7.29 4.49
CA VAL A 159 -2.34 -8.01 3.49
C VAL A 159 -3.12 -9.17 4.10
N ARG A 160 -4.42 -9.24 3.78
CA ARG A 160 -5.25 -10.42 4.03
C ARG A 160 -5.13 -11.35 2.83
N LEU A 161 -4.73 -12.59 3.07
CA LEU A 161 -4.62 -13.60 2.02
C LEU A 161 -6.00 -14.19 1.69
N HIS A 162 -6.11 -14.79 0.50
CA HIS A 162 -7.34 -15.44 0.04
C HIS A 162 -7.79 -16.60 0.96
N ASP A 163 -6.83 -17.22 1.64
CA ASP A 163 -7.09 -18.30 2.60
C ASP A 163 -7.47 -17.81 4.00
N GLY A 164 -7.54 -16.49 4.20
CA GLY A 164 -7.94 -15.86 5.46
C GLY A 164 -6.81 -15.54 6.42
N ARG A 165 -5.58 -15.94 6.11
CA ARG A 165 -4.39 -15.53 6.87
C ARG A 165 -4.07 -14.05 6.62
N PHE A 166 -3.28 -13.47 7.53
CA PHE A 166 -2.78 -12.10 7.38
C PHE A 166 -1.26 -12.07 7.45
N VAL A 167 -0.67 -11.14 6.71
CA VAL A 167 0.78 -10.89 6.71
C VAL A 167 1.01 -9.40 6.87
N THR A 168 1.96 -9.05 7.74
CA THR A 168 2.47 -7.69 7.89
C THR A 168 3.99 -7.73 7.89
N VAL A 169 4.60 -6.72 7.29
CA VAL A 169 6.05 -6.57 7.21
C VAL A 169 6.44 -5.20 7.76
N ARG A 170 7.49 -5.18 8.57
CA ARG A 170 8.07 -3.96 9.09
C ARG A 170 8.73 -3.15 7.98
N GLU A 171 8.60 -1.83 8.02
CA GLU A 171 9.14 -0.90 7.02
C GLU A 171 10.62 -1.12 6.76
N ARG A 172 11.43 -0.98 7.79
CA ARG A 172 12.88 -1.02 7.64
C ARG A 172 13.48 -2.39 7.88
N GLY A 173 14.52 -2.68 7.12
CA GLY A 173 15.36 -3.85 7.36
C GLY A 173 16.05 -3.82 8.74
N ARG A 174 16.66 -4.95 9.10
CA ARG A 174 17.33 -5.16 10.41
C ARG A 174 18.63 -4.37 10.57
N GLY A 175 18.77 -3.20 9.92
CA GLY A 175 19.92 -2.31 9.99
C GLY A 175 21.08 -2.71 9.05
N ASP A 176 22.22 -2.06 9.19
CA ASP A 176 23.36 -2.13 8.27
C ASP A 176 23.93 -3.54 8.07
N LEU A 177 23.76 -4.42 9.05
CA LEU A 177 24.26 -5.80 8.96
C LEU A 177 23.37 -6.72 8.12
N ARG A 178 22.09 -6.37 7.94
CA ARG A 178 21.13 -7.14 7.12
C ARG A 178 20.13 -6.19 6.45
N PRO A 179 20.58 -5.35 5.51
CA PRO A 179 19.76 -4.30 4.89
C PRO A 179 18.68 -4.83 3.95
N THR A 180 18.70 -6.14 3.64
CA THR A 180 17.70 -6.82 2.81
C THR A 180 16.61 -7.50 3.62
N VAL A 181 16.76 -7.64 4.94
CA VAL A 181 15.91 -8.49 5.79
C VAL A 181 15.04 -7.64 6.69
N HIS A 182 13.72 -7.82 6.57
CA HIS A 182 12.70 -7.16 7.37
C HIS A 182 12.07 -8.12 8.37
N ASP A 183 11.73 -7.62 9.57
CA ASP A 183 10.88 -8.37 10.48
C ASP A 183 9.47 -8.47 9.92
N ALA A 184 8.84 -9.62 10.10
CA ALA A 184 7.50 -9.86 9.60
C ALA A 184 6.71 -10.78 10.53
N VAL A 185 5.39 -10.66 10.50
CA VAL A 185 4.48 -11.52 11.26
C VAL A 185 3.37 -12.01 10.33
N PHE A 186 3.04 -13.28 10.40
CA PHE A 186 1.80 -13.78 9.84
C PHE A 186 0.85 -14.27 10.94
N PHE A 187 -0.45 -14.17 10.68
CA PHE A 187 -1.52 -14.60 11.54
C PHE A 187 -2.36 -15.65 10.80
N ASP A 188 -2.77 -16.71 11.51
CA ASP A 188 -3.55 -17.80 10.92
C ASP A 188 -5.01 -17.42 10.63
N GLY A 189 -5.45 -16.23 11.05
CA GLY A 189 -6.77 -15.63 10.81
C GLY A 189 -6.79 -14.16 11.15
N ASP A 190 -7.98 -13.60 11.35
CA ASP A 190 -8.14 -12.19 11.72
C ASP A 190 -7.34 -11.86 12.98
N PRO A 191 -6.33 -10.98 12.92
CA PRO A 191 -5.47 -10.65 14.05
C PRO A 191 -6.22 -10.00 15.22
N ILE A 192 -7.41 -9.44 14.99
CA ILE A 192 -8.25 -8.89 16.04
C ILE A 192 -8.82 -10.00 16.94
N ASP A 193 -9.17 -11.13 16.35
CA ASP A 193 -9.74 -12.27 17.06
C ASP A 193 -8.67 -13.31 17.42
N HIS A 194 -7.56 -13.34 16.66
CA HIS A 194 -6.43 -14.26 16.84
C HIS A 194 -5.10 -13.49 16.83
N PRO A 195 -4.77 -12.72 17.90
CA PRO A 195 -3.61 -11.84 17.94
C PRO A 195 -2.26 -12.57 18.04
N THR A 196 -2.28 -13.87 18.31
CA THR A 196 -1.07 -14.69 18.33
C THR A 196 -0.61 -14.92 16.89
N GLY A 197 0.46 -14.27 16.51
CA GLY A 197 1.07 -14.45 15.20
C GLY A 197 2.32 -15.32 15.26
N HIS A 198 2.95 -15.50 14.12
CA HIS A 198 4.20 -16.23 13.94
C HIS A 198 5.23 -15.32 13.31
N ALA A 199 6.36 -15.12 13.99
CA ALA A 199 7.45 -14.31 13.47
C ALA A 199 8.19 -15.03 12.33
N PHE A 200 8.57 -14.26 11.31
CA PHE A 200 9.42 -14.69 10.22
C PHE A 200 10.23 -13.50 9.70
N ALA A 201 11.03 -13.68 8.67
CA ALA A 201 11.74 -12.60 8.02
C ALA A 201 11.31 -12.49 6.55
N PHE A 202 11.17 -11.28 6.05
CA PHE A 202 11.01 -10.99 4.62
C PHE A 202 12.35 -10.52 4.06
N GLU A 203 12.74 -11.03 2.89
CA GLU A 203 13.95 -10.61 2.18
C GLU A 203 13.58 -9.92 0.86
N GLY A 204 13.96 -8.64 0.77
CA GLY A 204 13.76 -7.78 -0.38
C GLY A 204 15.03 -7.13 -0.90
N PRO A 205 14.95 -6.20 -1.87
CA PRO A 205 16.07 -5.42 -2.36
C PRO A 205 16.80 -4.65 -1.26
N GLU A 206 18.11 -4.56 -1.38
CA GLU A 206 18.97 -3.91 -0.40
C GLU A 206 18.65 -2.42 -0.23
N ASN A 207 18.51 -1.97 1.02
CA ASN A 207 18.24 -0.59 1.41
C ASN A 207 16.91 -0.03 0.85
N PHE A 208 15.92 -0.88 0.60
CA PHE A 208 14.55 -0.47 0.32
C PHE A 208 13.64 -0.79 1.50
N SER A 209 12.75 0.14 1.82
CA SER A 209 11.66 -0.03 2.77
C SER A 209 10.45 -0.65 2.09
N VAL A 210 9.74 -1.55 2.76
CA VAL A 210 8.42 -2.01 2.31
C VAL A 210 7.41 -0.91 2.64
N THR A 211 6.54 -0.56 1.69
CA THR A 211 5.50 0.46 1.91
C THR A 211 4.09 -0.11 1.82
N ASP A 212 3.79 -0.97 0.84
CA ASP A 212 2.47 -1.59 0.75
C ASP A 212 2.54 -2.96 0.04
N MET A 213 1.53 -3.78 0.27
CA MET A 213 1.41 -5.12 -0.31
C MET A 213 -0.02 -5.41 -0.75
N THR A 214 -0.17 -6.08 -1.88
CA THR A 214 -1.47 -6.54 -2.36
C THR A 214 -1.39 -7.97 -2.91
N GLN A 215 -2.37 -8.81 -2.57
CA GLN A 215 -2.42 -10.15 -3.15
C GLN A 215 -3.07 -10.10 -4.52
N MET A 216 -2.40 -10.69 -5.51
CA MET A 216 -2.90 -10.82 -6.87
C MET A 216 -3.91 -11.98 -6.98
N PRO A 217 -4.74 -12.01 -8.05
CA PRO A 217 -5.75 -13.07 -8.23
C PRO A 217 -5.18 -14.49 -8.28
N ASP A 218 -3.92 -14.65 -8.67
CA ASP A 218 -3.22 -15.94 -8.72
C ASP A 218 -2.61 -16.38 -7.39
N GLY A 219 -2.79 -15.57 -6.35
CA GLY A 219 -2.35 -15.86 -4.98
C GLY A 219 -0.96 -15.31 -4.62
N ARG A 220 -0.12 -14.92 -5.60
CA ARG A 220 1.15 -14.26 -5.31
C ARG A 220 0.92 -12.87 -4.74
N ILE A 221 1.91 -12.34 -4.01
CA ILE A 221 1.85 -10.99 -3.44
C ILE A 221 2.77 -10.07 -4.22
N LEU A 222 2.22 -8.95 -4.68
CA LEU A 222 2.97 -7.84 -5.25
C LEU A 222 3.26 -6.84 -4.12
N ILE A 223 4.53 -6.48 -3.98
CA ILE A 223 5.04 -5.66 -2.87
C ILE A 223 5.69 -4.42 -3.46
N LEU A 224 5.26 -3.27 -2.96
CA LEU A 224 5.86 -1.97 -3.27
C LEU A 224 6.94 -1.67 -2.24
N MET A 225 8.10 -1.26 -2.72
CA MET A 225 9.22 -0.87 -1.86
C MET A 225 9.81 0.45 -2.35
N ARG A 226 10.23 1.30 -1.44
CA ARG A 226 10.84 2.59 -1.75
C ARG A 226 12.17 2.80 -1.05
N ARG A 227 12.93 3.75 -1.58
CA ARG A 227 14.16 4.24 -0.95
C ARG A 227 14.31 5.73 -1.21
N LEU A 228 14.58 6.49 -0.17
CA LEU A 228 15.04 7.87 -0.30
C LEU A 228 16.47 7.86 -0.89
N ILE A 229 16.64 8.47 -2.06
CA ILE A 229 17.94 8.56 -2.77
C ILE A 229 18.69 9.81 -2.37
N TRP A 230 17.95 10.92 -2.26
CA TRP A 230 18.52 12.23 -2.00
C TRP A 230 17.58 13.06 -1.13
N PRO A 231 18.04 13.55 0.05
CA PRO A 231 17.17 14.23 1.00
C PRO A 231 16.87 15.71 0.65
N VAL A 232 17.63 16.32 -0.27
CA VAL A 232 17.46 17.76 -0.60
C VAL A 232 17.83 18.05 -2.08
N PRO A 233 16.86 18.34 -2.97
CA PRO A 233 15.43 18.06 -2.82
C PRO A 233 15.20 16.55 -2.71
N GLU A 234 14.14 16.16 -2.04
CA GLU A 234 13.82 14.75 -1.85
C GLU A 234 13.63 14.05 -3.19
N ARG A 235 14.25 12.90 -3.32
CA ARG A 235 14.15 12.02 -4.48
C ARG A 235 14.05 10.59 -4.04
N PHE A 236 13.14 9.88 -4.64
CA PHE A 236 12.86 8.49 -4.35
C PHE A 236 13.20 7.57 -5.51
N ALA A 237 13.42 6.33 -5.21
CA ALA A 237 13.40 5.22 -6.17
C ALA A 237 12.53 4.12 -5.59
N SER A 238 11.79 3.42 -6.45
CA SER A 238 10.92 2.35 -6.01
C SER A 238 11.25 1.03 -6.70
N ARG A 239 10.81 -0.06 -6.09
CA ARG A 239 10.88 -1.42 -6.61
C ARG A 239 9.52 -2.07 -6.51
N LEU A 240 9.18 -2.87 -7.51
CA LEU A 240 8.13 -3.87 -7.37
C LEU A 240 8.80 -5.22 -7.24
N VAL A 241 8.46 -5.93 -6.18
CA VAL A 241 8.91 -7.30 -5.98
C VAL A 241 7.70 -8.22 -5.83
N ILE A 242 7.89 -9.49 -6.13
CA ILE A 242 6.84 -10.50 -6.04
C ILE A 242 7.29 -11.62 -5.12
N ALA A 243 6.37 -12.15 -4.32
CA ALA A 243 6.65 -13.24 -3.41
C ALA A 243 5.46 -14.22 -3.35
N ASP A 244 5.75 -15.49 -3.06
CA ASP A 244 4.75 -16.55 -2.92
C ASP A 244 4.44 -16.78 -1.44
N PRO A 245 3.23 -16.45 -0.96
CA PRO A 245 2.87 -16.60 0.45
C PRO A 245 2.83 -18.09 0.91
N SER A 246 2.77 -19.04 -0.02
CA SER A 246 2.86 -20.47 0.32
C SER A 246 4.22 -20.86 0.89
N GLN A 247 5.24 -20.02 0.70
CA GLN A 247 6.60 -20.24 1.20
C GLN A 247 6.83 -19.68 2.62
N ILE A 248 5.88 -18.95 3.18
CA ILE A 248 5.99 -18.39 4.53
C ILE A 248 6.04 -19.53 5.56
N ARG A 249 7.05 -19.50 6.42
CA ARG A 249 7.24 -20.43 7.54
C ARG A 249 7.64 -19.67 8.80
N ALA A 250 7.12 -20.06 9.94
CA ALA A 250 7.55 -19.52 11.23
C ALA A 250 9.07 -19.66 11.40
N GLY A 251 9.75 -18.58 11.76
CA GLY A 251 11.19 -18.51 11.89
C GLY A 251 11.99 -18.57 10.58
N GLY A 252 11.32 -18.73 9.44
CA GLY A 252 11.95 -18.81 8.11
C GLY A 252 12.23 -17.44 7.48
N VAL A 253 12.79 -17.48 6.27
CA VAL A 253 12.98 -16.30 5.41
C VAL A 253 12.09 -16.43 4.18
N TRP A 254 11.18 -15.49 4.02
CA TRP A 254 10.32 -15.36 2.86
C TRP A 254 11.01 -14.49 1.81
N LYS A 255 11.40 -15.09 0.71
CA LYS A 255 12.15 -14.43 -0.34
C LYS A 255 11.24 -13.81 -1.39
N SER A 256 11.71 -12.71 -1.95
CA SER A 256 11.05 -12.05 -3.07
C SER A 256 11.92 -12.05 -4.33
N VAL A 257 11.28 -11.76 -5.47
CA VAL A 257 11.95 -11.57 -6.76
C VAL A 257 11.63 -10.17 -7.27
N GLU A 258 12.65 -9.40 -7.60
CA GLU A 258 12.47 -8.06 -8.19
C GLU A 258 11.92 -8.19 -9.61
N VAL A 259 10.83 -7.49 -9.89
CA VAL A 259 10.13 -7.52 -11.20
C VAL A 259 10.08 -6.16 -11.88
N SER A 260 10.36 -5.07 -11.15
CA SER A 260 10.45 -3.74 -11.72
C SER A 260 11.39 -2.83 -10.92
N LYS A 261 12.13 -2.01 -11.66
CA LYS A 261 12.95 -0.91 -11.13
C LYS A 261 12.35 0.41 -11.60
N ILE A 262 11.96 1.24 -10.67
CA ILE A 262 11.45 2.58 -10.93
C ILE A 262 12.54 3.56 -10.48
N ALA A 263 13.21 4.18 -11.46
CA ALA A 263 14.33 5.06 -11.20
C ALA A 263 13.86 6.46 -10.79
N SER A 264 14.67 7.16 -10.00
CA SER A 264 14.41 8.54 -9.55
C SER A 264 14.37 9.59 -10.68
N THR A 265 14.72 9.21 -11.89
CA THR A 265 14.59 10.07 -13.09
C THR A 265 13.22 10.02 -13.75
N MET A 266 12.35 9.10 -13.32
CA MET A 266 10.96 9.03 -13.73
C MET A 266 10.15 10.10 -13.00
N PRO A 267 8.93 10.47 -13.47
CA PRO A 267 7.98 11.29 -12.71
C PRO A 267 7.43 10.51 -11.51
N ILE A 268 8.24 10.34 -10.49
CA ILE A 268 7.91 9.60 -9.25
C ILE A 268 7.95 10.54 -8.06
N ASP A 269 7.35 10.09 -7.00
CA ASP A 269 7.45 10.68 -5.68
C ASP A 269 7.50 9.58 -4.61
N ASN A 270 7.15 9.86 -3.39
CA ASN A 270 7.10 8.94 -2.27
C ASN A 270 5.96 7.90 -2.45
N PHE A 271 6.19 6.86 -3.26
CA PHE A 271 5.17 5.82 -3.49
C PHE A 271 4.92 4.98 -2.25
N GLU A 272 3.67 5.03 -1.75
CA GLU A 272 3.25 4.37 -0.52
C GLU A 272 2.12 3.34 -0.72
N GLY A 273 1.21 3.54 -1.67
CA GLY A 273 0.06 2.64 -1.84
C GLY A 273 0.06 1.89 -3.16
N ILE A 274 -0.34 0.60 -3.14
CA ILE A 274 -0.46 -0.25 -4.32
C ILE A 274 -1.77 -1.02 -4.34
N ALA A 275 -2.45 -1.04 -5.50
CA ALA A 275 -3.63 -1.86 -5.71
C ALA A 275 -3.59 -2.59 -7.05
N VAL A 276 -4.14 -3.80 -7.09
CA VAL A 276 -4.23 -4.63 -8.31
C VAL A 276 -5.68 -4.86 -8.66
N VAL A 277 -6.02 -4.66 -9.94
CA VAL A 277 -7.36 -4.86 -10.49
C VAL A 277 -7.28 -5.77 -11.71
N PRO A 278 -7.99 -6.91 -11.73
CA PRO A 278 -8.09 -7.76 -12.92
C PRO A 278 -8.79 -7.02 -14.07
N ARG A 279 -8.32 -7.28 -15.29
CA ARG A 279 -8.92 -6.79 -16.53
C ARG A 279 -9.69 -7.91 -17.25
N PRO A 280 -10.70 -7.58 -18.07
CA PRO A 280 -11.41 -8.56 -18.87
C PRO A 280 -10.52 -9.29 -19.88
N ASP A 281 -9.42 -8.69 -20.32
CA ASP A 281 -8.44 -9.27 -21.26
C ASP A 281 -7.45 -10.24 -20.58
N GLY A 282 -7.62 -10.52 -19.28
CA GLY A 282 -6.76 -11.41 -18.50
C GLY A 282 -5.49 -10.74 -17.98
N ARG A 283 -5.21 -9.50 -18.34
CA ARG A 283 -4.13 -8.69 -17.75
C ARG A 283 -4.53 -8.15 -16.39
N LEU A 284 -3.56 -7.59 -15.68
CA LEU A 284 -3.78 -6.88 -14.44
C LEU A 284 -3.49 -5.39 -14.66
N THR A 285 -4.33 -4.54 -14.09
CA THR A 285 -3.99 -3.13 -13.86
C THR A 285 -3.37 -3.03 -12.47
N VAL A 286 -2.22 -2.37 -12.38
CA VAL A 286 -1.57 -2.04 -11.12
C VAL A 286 -1.60 -0.53 -10.95
N TRP A 287 -2.21 -0.09 -9.86
CA TRP A 287 -2.26 1.30 -9.46
C TRP A 287 -1.24 1.55 -8.37
N ILE A 288 -0.50 2.64 -8.46
CA ILE A 288 0.45 3.07 -7.44
C ILE A 288 0.20 4.54 -7.15
N ILE A 289 0.08 4.89 -5.88
CA ILE A 289 -0.12 6.27 -5.43
C ILE A 289 1.07 6.73 -4.58
N ALA A 290 1.44 8.00 -4.74
CA ALA A 290 2.45 8.64 -3.91
C ALA A 290 1.81 9.47 -2.81
N ASP A 291 2.45 9.45 -1.65
CA ASP A 291 2.26 10.44 -0.61
C ASP A 291 3.00 11.74 -0.97
N ASP A 292 2.40 12.87 -0.68
CA ASP A 292 3.02 14.19 -0.83
C ASP A 292 3.57 14.74 0.50
N ASN A 293 3.54 13.95 1.58
CA ASN A 293 4.03 14.31 2.92
C ASN A 293 3.57 15.70 3.41
N ARG A 294 2.50 16.25 2.83
CA ARG A 294 2.06 17.66 2.99
C ARG A 294 3.18 18.66 2.67
N SER A 295 4.15 18.23 1.89
CA SER A 295 5.28 19.01 1.43
C SER A 295 4.89 19.86 0.21
N THR A 296 5.42 21.06 0.10
CA THR A 296 5.28 21.87 -1.11
C THR A 296 6.15 21.37 -2.27
N TYR A 297 7.08 20.47 -2.00
CA TYR A 297 8.03 19.92 -2.96
C TYR A 297 7.62 18.55 -3.49
N GLU A 298 6.76 17.83 -2.78
CA GLU A 298 6.26 16.52 -3.15
C GLU A 298 4.84 16.60 -3.73
N LYS A 299 4.43 15.57 -4.45
CA LYS A 299 3.17 15.56 -5.18
C LYS A 299 2.45 14.24 -5.00
N THR A 300 1.14 14.30 -4.81
CA THR A 300 0.31 13.12 -4.97
C THR A 300 0.30 12.73 -6.46
N ILE A 301 1.03 11.68 -6.80
CA ILE A 301 1.13 11.13 -8.16
C ILE A 301 0.43 9.77 -8.18
N LEU A 302 -0.42 9.57 -9.18
CA LEU A 302 -1.06 8.27 -9.43
C LEU A 302 -0.52 7.68 -10.73
N TRP A 303 -0.02 6.45 -10.66
CA TRP A 303 0.41 5.68 -11.83
C TRP A 303 -0.56 4.55 -12.14
N ARG A 304 -0.76 4.32 -13.44
CA ARG A 304 -1.43 3.15 -13.96
C ARG A 304 -0.45 2.32 -14.77
N LEU A 305 -0.21 1.10 -14.31
CA LEU A 305 0.58 0.12 -15.03
C LEU A 305 -0.31 -1.07 -15.45
N SER A 306 0.16 -1.81 -16.44
CA SER A 306 -0.43 -3.10 -16.79
C SER A 306 0.65 -4.19 -16.87
N VAL A 307 0.23 -5.42 -16.59
CA VAL A 307 1.08 -6.60 -16.69
C VAL A 307 0.27 -7.83 -17.10
N ASP A 308 0.84 -8.71 -17.91
CA ASP A 308 0.33 -10.07 -18.07
C ASP A 308 0.83 -10.90 -16.86
N PRO A 309 -0.05 -11.47 -16.03
CA PRO A 309 0.38 -12.26 -14.88
C PRO A 309 1.25 -13.47 -15.25
N LYS A 310 1.22 -13.92 -16.49
CA LYS A 310 2.06 -15.01 -17.01
C LYS A 310 3.52 -14.57 -17.22
N GLU A 311 3.79 -13.28 -17.39
CA GLU A 311 5.14 -12.72 -17.50
C GLU A 311 5.82 -12.56 -16.13
N LEU A 312 5.05 -12.65 -15.04
CA LEU A 312 5.56 -12.52 -13.68
C LEU A 312 6.19 -13.85 -13.22
N PRO A 313 7.39 -13.82 -12.65
CA PRO A 313 8.05 -15.02 -12.18
C PRO A 313 7.32 -15.66 -11.00
N TYR A 314 7.40 -16.97 -10.90
CA TYR A 314 7.08 -17.69 -9.67
C TYR A 314 8.33 -17.74 -8.80
N PRO A 315 8.34 -17.09 -7.62
CA PRO A 315 9.47 -17.17 -6.71
C PRO A 315 9.74 -18.63 -6.35
N ARG A 316 11.00 -19.05 -6.53
CA ARG A 316 11.44 -20.41 -6.12
C ARG A 316 11.83 -20.39 -4.65
N PRO A 317 11.62 -21.49 -3.93
CA PRO A 317 12.00 -21.62 -2.52
C PRO A 317 13.50 -21.33 -2.28
#